data_8d11c76c32ddd48fe5c39bc4499be954
#
_entry.id   8d11c76c32ddd48fe5c39bc4499be954
#
_cell.length_a   1.000
_cell.length_b   1.000
_cell.length_c   1.000
_cell.angle_alpha   90.00
_cell.angle_beta   90.00
_cell.angle_gamma   90.00
#
_symmetry.space_group_name_H-M   'P 1'
#
loop_
_entity.id
_entity.type
_entity.pdbx_description
1 polymer ?
#
loop_
_entity_poly.entity_id
_entity_poly.type
_entity_poly.pdbx_seq_one_letter_code
_entity_poly.pdbx_strand_id
1 'polypeptide(L)'
;MSVDAVPPLQTERLLLRRSRPEDAETISAYRSIPEVRRYQGWERTDPQGVREQIEEMAKRAPGEPGGWVQFSVEERESGRLVGDVGLSPAEGEPGVIKVGYTISPEVQGRGYATEALRALVDYAFDALGADVVRAYASEENEPSIRVAEKVGMRLVERVEHRYDDEVWYGVRYELRREDRPDE
;
A
#
# COMPACT_ATOMS: atom_id res chain seq x y z
N MET A 1 4.49 -11.10 17.97
CA MET A 1 4.00 -9.76 18.40
C MET A 1 2.49 -9.81 18.49
N SER A 2 1.89 -9.17 19.48
CA SER A 2 0.43 -9.06 19.54
C SER A 2 -0.06 -8.25 18.33
N VAL A 3 -1.19 -8.65 17.76
CA VAL A 3 -1.79 -7.99 16.57
C VAL A 3 -2.03 -6.49 16.80
N ASP A 4 -2.23 -6.08 18.06
CA ASP A 4 -2.48 -4.70 18.48
C ASP A 4 -1.22 -3.88 18.78
N ALA A 5 -0.02 -4.45 18.66
CA ALA A 5 1.22 -3.87 19.19
C ALA A 5 2.06 -3.10 18.15
N VAL A 6 1.52 -2.82 16.97
CA VAL A 6 2.24 -2.03 15.97
C VAL A 6 2.02 -0.56 16.27
N PRO A 7 3.05 0.18 16.73
CA PRO A 7 2.92 1.61 16.93
C PRO A 7 2.64 2.30 15.58
N PRO A 8 1.89 3.40 15.58
CA PRO A 8 1.70 4.17 14.36
C PRO A 8 3.04 4.64 13.80
N LEU A 9 3.19 4.55 12.47
CA LEU A 9 4.34 5.12 11.77
C LEU A 9 4.10 6.60 11.56
N GLN A 10 4.98 7.42 12.09
CA GLN A 10 4.84 8.86 12.04
C GLN A 10 5.88 9.47 11.10
N THR A 11 5.42 10.32 10.19
CA THR A 11 6.26 11.10 9.29
C THR A 11 6.15 12.60 9.61
N GLU A 12 6.69 13.46 8.76
CA GLU A 12 6.54 14.91 8.92
C GLU A 12 5.08 15.34 8.93
N ARG A 13 4.28 14.85 7.96
CA ARG A 13 2.90 15.29 7.73
C ARG A 13 1.85 14.21 7.98
N LEU A 14 2.24 12.94 8.06
CA LEU A 14 1.33 11.83 8.07
C LEU A 14 1.48 10.95 9.32
N LEU A 15 0.38 10.29 9.68
CA LEU A 15 0.32 9.22 10.65
C LEU A 15 -0.28 7.98 9.98
N LEU A 16 0.51 6.91 9.89
CA LEU A 16 0.07 5.62 9.37
C LEU A 16 -0.26 4.72 10.56
N ARG A 17 -1.52 4.43 10.76
CA ARG A 17 -1.98 3.53 11.82
C ARG A 17 -2.75 2.35 11.25
N ARG A 18 -2.85 1.28 12.00
CA ARG A 18 -3.72 0.15 11.61
C ARG A 18 -5.12 0.67 11.25
N SER A 19 -5.64 0.20 10.12
CA SER A 19 -7.02 0.54 9.73
C SER A 19 -8.02 -0.04 10.71
N ARG A 20 -9.09 0.70 10.95
CA ARG A 20 -10.17 0.36 11.86
C ARG A 20 -11.48 0.25 11.10
N PRO A 21 -12.48 -0.53 11.59
CA PRO A 21 -13.78 -0.64 10.94
C PRO A 21 -14.48 0.71 10.70
N GLU A 22 -14.22 1.72 11.54
CA GLU A 22 -14.75 3.08 11.41
C GLU A 22 -14.22 3.83 10.19
N ASP A 23 -13.06 3.42 9.65
CA ASP A 23 -12.46 4.02 8.45
C ASP A 23 -13.18 3.61 7.16
N ALA A 24 -14.02 2.58 7.23
CA ALA A 24 -14.59 1.92 6.07
C ALA A 24 -15.38 2.85 5.15
N GLU A 25 -16.15 3.79 5.71
CA GLU A 25 -16.94 4.73 4.90
C GLU A 25 -16.04 5.67 4.11
N THR A 26 -15.00 6.23 4.74
CA THR A 26 -14.05 7.13 4.08
C THR A 26 -13.24 6.39 3.01
N ILE A 27 -12.77 5.18 3.33
CA ILE A 27 -12.02 4.34 2.39
C ILE A 27 -12.90 3.96 1.20
N SER A 28 -14.14 3.52 1.44
CA SER A 28 -15.11 3.21 0.41
C SER A 28 -15.37 4.39 -0.52
N ALA A 29 -15.50 5.59 0.04
CA ALA A 29 -15.79 6.80 -0.72
C ALA A 29 -14.75 7.04 -1.81
N TYR A 30 -13.43 7.05 -1.51
CA TYR A 30 -12.42 7.28 -2.54
C TYR A 30 -12.14 6.04 -3.40
N ARG A 31 -12.26 4.80 -2.86
CA ARG A 31 -12.09 3.57 -3.64
C ARG A 31 -13.19 3.36 -4.69
N SER A 32 -14.38 3.94 -4.47
CA SER A 32 -15.51 3.86 -5.41
C SER A 32 -15.39 4.84 -6.58
N ILE A 33 -14.45 5.79 -6.53
CA ILE A 33 -14.19 6.72 -7.62
C ILE A 33 -13.62 5.93 -8.82
N PRO A 34 -14.22 6.03 -10.03
CA PRO A 34 -13.83 5.22 -11.19
C PRO A 34 -12.33 5.32 -11.53
N GLU A 35 -11.74 6.51 -11.44
CA GLU A 35 -10.33 6.76 -11.72
C GLU A 35 -9.40 6.06 -10.72
N VAL A 36 -9.81 5.94 -9.46
CA VAL A 36 -9.09 5.20 -8.42
C VAL A 36 -9.23 3.71 -8.62
N ARG A 37 -10.46 3.26 -8.88
CA ARG A 37 -10.78 1.85 -9.04
C ARG A 37 -10.13 1.22 -10.28
N ARG A 38 -9.93 2.01 -11.34
CA ARG A 38 -9.44 1.54 -12.65
C ARG A 38 -8.19 0.65 -12.58
N TYR A 39 -7.29 0.92 -11.65
CA TYR A 39 -6.00 0.23 -11.53
C TYR A 39 -5.91 -0.69 -10.31
N GLN A 40 -7.04 -0.97 -9.66
CA GLN A 40 -7.08 -1.73 -8.42
C GLN A 40 -7.89 -3.01 -8.58
N GLY A 41 -7.42 -4.08 -7.99
CA GLY A 41 -8.09 -5.38 -8.02
C GLY A 41 -9.06 -5.61 -6.85
N TRP A 42 -9.70 -4.56 -6.32
CA TRP A 42 -10.66 -4.74 -5.22
C TRP A 42 -11.97 -5.34 -5.73
N GLU A 43 -12.37 -6.45 -5.13
CA GLU A 43 -13.66 -7.09 -5.46
C GLU A 43 -14.84 -6.26 -4.94
N ARG A 44 -14.70 -5.71 -3.72
CA ARG A 44 -15.74 -4.93 -3.07
C ARG A 44 -15.19 -3.58 -2.61
N THR A 45 -15.89 -2.52 -2.99
CA THR A 45 -15.58 -1.14 -2.61
C THR A 45 -16.70 -0.47 -1.83
N ASP A 46 -17.81 -1.16 -1.60
CA ASP A 46 -18.90 -0.69 -0.73
C ASP A 46 -18.46 -0.64 0.74
N PRO A 47 -19.09 0.21 1.59
CA PRO A 47 -18.65 0.39 2.98
C PRO A 47 -18.64 -0.90 3.79
N GLN A 48 -19.63 -1.78 3.58
CA GLN A 48 -19.71 -3.05 4.29
C GLN A 48 -18.56 -3.99 3.88
N GLY A 49 -18.29 -4.10 2.58
CA GLY A 49 -17.18 -4.91 2.06
C GLY A 49 -15.83 -4.42 2.54
N VAL A 50 -15.61 -3.11 2.55
CA VAL A 50 -14.38 -2.51 3.09
C VAL A 50 -14.23 -2.78 4.59
N ARG A 51 -15.32 -2.68 5.36
CA ARG A 51 -15.33 -3.01 6.79
C ARG A 51 -14.92 -4.46 7.04
N GLU A 52 -15.53 -5.41 6.33
CA GLU A 52 -15.21 -6.83 6.44
C GLU A 52 -13.74 -7.12 6.09
N GLN A 53 -13.22 -6.47 5.05
CA GLN A 53 -11.79 -6.57 4.69
C GLN A 53 -10.88 -6.06 5.81
N ILE A 54 -11.20 -4.90 6.40
CA ILE A 54 -10.41 -4.34 7.51
C ILE A 54 -10.44 -5.28 8.71
N GLU A 55 -11.61 -5.80 9.08
CA GLU A 55 -11.76 -6.75 10.18
C GLU A 55 -10.97 -8.05 9.96
N GLU A 56 -10.95 -8.56 8.73
CA GLU A 56 -10.15 -9.74 8.38
C GLU A 56 -8.64 -9.45 8.45
N MET A 57 -8.21 -8.31 7.90
CA MET A 57 -6.80 -7.89 7.92
C MET A 57 -6.32 -7.58 9.35
N ALA A 58 -7.23 -7.13 10.24
CA ALA A 58 -6.89 -6.83 11.63
C ALA A 58 -6.51 -8.09 12.45
N LYS A 59 -6.88 -9.28 11.99
CA LYS A 59 -6.54 -10.55 12.65
C LYS A 59 -5.07 -10.97 12.49
N ARG A 60 -4.32 -10.30 11.60
CA ARG A 60 -2.92 -10.62 11.28
C ARG A 60 -1.97 -9.56 11.79
N ALA A 61 -0.80 -9.98 12.26
CA ALA A 61 0.30 -9.05 12.45
C ALA A 61 0.98 -8.72 11.11
N PRO A 62 1.54 -7.49 10.95
CA PRO A 62 2.33 -7.18 9.78
C PRO A 62 3.51 -8.14 9.62
N GLY A 63 3.73 -8.62 8.40
CA GLY A 63 4.79 -9.60 8.11
C GLY A 63 4.39 -11.05 8.31
N GLU A 64 3.22 -11.35 8.87
CA GLU A 64 2.70 -12.72 8.91
C GLU A 64 2.22 -13.17 7.51
N PRO A 65 2.54 -14.41 7.10
CA PRO A 65 2.02 -14.98 5.86
C PRO A 65 0.49 -15.05 5.84
N GLY A 66 -0.09 -15.05 4.64
CA GLY A 66 -1.51 -15.34 4.45
C GLY A 66 -2.38 -14.13 4.13
N GLY A 67 -1.80 -12.98 3.82
CA GLY A 67 -2.56 -11.87 3.28
C GLY A 67 -2.02 -10.49 3.60
N TRP A 68 -2.84 -9.53 3.21
CA TRP A 68 -2.55 -8.11 3.38
C TRP A 68 -2.85 -7.64 4.81
N VAL A 69 -2.07 -6.66 5.22
CA VAL A 69 -2.30 -5.83 6.40
C VAL A 69 -2.38 -4.38 5.94
N GLN A 70 -3.39 -3.67 6.41
CA GLN A 70 -3.68 -2.30 5.96
C GLN A 70 -3.46 -1.28 7.06
N PHE A 71 -2.93 -0.13 6.64
CA PHE A 71 -2.78 1.07 7.46
C PHE A 71 -3.55 2.21 6.83
N SER A 72 -4.35 2.89 7.63
CA SER A 72 -4.97 4.16 7.27
C SER A 72 -3.94 5.27 7.38
N VAL A 73 -3.93 6.16 6.40
CA VAL A 73 -3.04 7.32 6.34
C VAL A 73 -3.82 8.56 6.77
N GLU A 74 -3.44 9.16 7.88
CA GLU A 74 -4.04 10.40 8.40
C GLU A 74 -3.09 11.57 8.19
N GLU A 75 -3.62 12.71 7.77
CA GLU A 75 -2.91 13.98 7.79
C GLU A 75 -2.84 14.49 9.24
N ARG A 76 -1.64 14.69 9.76
CA ARG A 76 -1.45 14.99 11.20
C ARG A 76 -2.06 16.32 11.64
N GLU A 77 -2.05 17.32 10.77
CA GLU A 77 -2.57 18.64 11.09
C GLU A 77 -4.10 18.63 11.27
N SER A 78 -4.82 17.95 10.38
CA SER A 78 -6.29 17.94 10.35
C SER A 78 -6.91 16.71 10.99
N GLY A 79 -6.15 15.63 11.19
CA GLY A 79 -6.66 14.33 11.59
C GLY A 79 -7.51 13.63 10.52
N ARG A 80 -7.54 14.16 9.29
CA ARG A 80 -8.33 13.57 8.20
C ARG A 80 -7.63 12.34 7.64
N LEU A 81 -8.41 11.30 7.39
CA LEU A 81 -7.96 10.15 6.62
C LEU A 81 -7.83 10.55 5.16
N VAL A 82 -6.64 10.44 4.61
CA VAL A 82 -6.28 10.89 3.25
C VAL A 82 -5.94 9.74 2.30
N GLY A 83 -5.89 8.52 2.81
CA GLY A 83 -5.60 7.33 2.02
C GLY A 83 -5.35 6.10 2.86
N ASP A 84 -4.86 5.07 2.21
CA ASP A 84 -4.43 3.84 2.86
C ASP A 84 -3.18 3.27 2.17
N VAL A 85 -2.39 2.53 2.94
CA VAL A 85 -1.27 1.74 2.45
C VAL A 85 -1.36 0.33 3.02
N GLY A 86 -0.81 -0.63 2.33
CA GLY A 86 -0.83 -2.01 2.78
C GLY A 86 0.46 -2.73 2.48
N LEU A 87 0.71 -3.80 3.22
CA LEU A 87 1.79 -4.72 2.97
C LEU A 87 1.36 -6.18 3.11
N SER A 88 2.06 -7.05 2.42
CA SER A 88 1.85 -8.50 2.49
C SER A 88 3.15 -9.22 2.15
N PRO A 89 3.56 -10.23 2.91
CA PRO A 89 4.65 -11.12 2.47
C PRO A 89 4.34 -11.73 1.10
N ALA A 90 5.34 -11.87 0.27
CA ALA A 90 5.20 -12.57 -1.00
C ALA A 90 5.12 -14.07 -0.75
N GLU A 91 4.14 -14.73 -1.34
CA GLU A 91 3.95 -16.17 -1.17
C GLU A 91 5.12 -16.93 -1.80
N GLY A 92 5.72 -17.85 -1.03
CA GLY A 92 6.84 -18.66 -1.50
C GLY A 92 8.17 -17.93 -1.66
N GLU A 93 8.26 -16.64 -1.33
CA GLU A 93 9.47 -15.83 -1.44
C GLU A 93 9.84 -15.21 -0.07
N PRO A 94 10.56 -15.94 0.80
CA PRO A 94 11.01 -15.42 2.09
C PRO A 94 11.81 -14.12 1.95
N GLY A 95 11.59 -13.17 2.85
CA GLY A 95 12.29 -11.88 2.84
C GLY A 95 11.71 -10.85 1.83
N VAL A 96 10.69 -11.22 1.04
CA VAL A 96 10.05 -10.29 0.10
C VAL A 96 8.71 -9.79 0.67
N ILE A 97 8.56 -8.49 0.78
CA ILE A 97 7.30 -7.82 1.20
C ILE A 97 6.72 -7.04 0.01
N LYS A 98 5.47 -7.36 -0.32
CA LYS A 98 4.69 -6.58 -1.29
C LYS A 98 4.07 -5.37 -0.59
N VAL A 99 4.02 -4.23 -1.29
CA VAL A 99 3.38 -3.01 -0.81
C VAL A 99 2.38 -2.48 -1.82
N GLY A 100 1.35 -1.81 -1.31
CA GLY A 100 0.34 -1.11 -2.10
C GLY A 100 -0.09 0.17 -1.41
N TYR A 101 -0.62 1.12 -2.17
CA TYR A 101 -1.05 2.42 -1.66
C TYR A 101 -2.15 3.03 -2.50
N THR A 102 -3.00 3.79 -1.84
CA THR A 102 -4.07 4.58 -2.47
C THR A 102 -4.20 5.89 -1.70
N ILE A 103 -4.16 7.00 -2.41
CA ILE A 103 -4.37 8.33 -1.85
C ILE A 103 -5.64 8.94 -2.46
N SER A 104 -6.49 9.50 -1.59
CA SER A 104 -7.70 10.19 -2.01
C SER A 104 -7.40 11.23 -3.09
N PRO A 105 -8.17 11.27 -4.19
CA PRO A 105 -7.97 12.25 -5.27
C PRO A 105 -7.95 13.71 -4.80
N GLU A 106 -8.68 14.03 -3.74
CA GLU A 106 -8.76 15.39 -3.16
C GLU A 106 -7.39 15.93 -2.71
N VAL A 107 -6.46 15.04 -2.37
CA VAL A 107 -5.14 15.42 -1.82
C VAL A 107 -3.97 14.88 -2.65
N GLN A 108 -4.23 14.33 -3.82
CA GLN A 108 -3.18 13.93 -4.76
C GLN A 108 -2.33 15.14 -5.19
N GLY A 109 -1.11 14.87 -5.66
CA GLY A 109 -0.16 15.91 -6.07
C GLY A 109 0.57 16.62 -4.92
N ARG A 110 0.26 16.31 -3.66
CA ARG A 110 0.91 16.88 -2.47
C ARG A 110 2.11 16.07 -1.96
N GLY A 111 2.44 14.96 -2.60
CA GLY A 111 3.55 14.08 -2.19
C GLY A 111 3.19 13.08 -1.10
N TYR A 112 1.95 13.00 -0.67
CA TYR A 112 1.52 12.09 0.41
C TYR A 112 1.72 10.62 0.07
N ALA A 113 1.49 10.21 -1.18
CA ALA A 113 1.74 8.83 -1.60
C ALA A 113 3.22 8.44 -1.43
N THR A 114 4.13 9.32 -1.85
CA THR A 114 5.58 9.09 -1.71
C THR A 114 6.01 9.04 -0.24
N GLU A 115 5.50 9.96 0.58
CA GLU A 115 5.80 10.03 2.01
C GLU A 115 5.29 8.78 2.76
N ALA A 116 4.04 8.39 2.50
CA ALA A 116 3.44 7.21 3.10
C ALA A 116 4.13 5.92 2.67
N LEU A 117 4.43 5.78 1.36
CA LEU A 117 5.11 4.59 0.85
C LEU A 117 6.53 4.49 1.41
N ARG A 118 7.26 5.59 1.53
CA ARG A 118 8.61 5.58 2.13
C ARG A 118 8.56 5.07 3.56
N ALA A 119 7.66 5.60 4.39
CA ALA A 119 7.50 5.14 5.77
C ALA A 119 7.15 3.65 5.85
N LEU A 120 6.32 3.14 4.94
CA LEU A 120 5.97 1.71 4.89
C LEU A 120 7.16 0.85 4.45
N VAL A 121 7.96 1.32 3.50
CA VAL A 121 9.18 0.65 3.02
C VAL A 121 10.22 0.58 4.15
N ASP A 122 10.42 1.68 4.86
CA ASP A 122 11.32 1.74 6.02
C ASP A 122 10.87 0.75 7.10
N TYR A 123 9.58 0.72 7.41
CA TYR A 123 9.02 -0.25 8.35
C TYR A 123 9.23 -1.70 7.90
N ALA A 124 9.05 -1.99 6.59
CA ALA A 124 9.28 -3.33 6.06
C ALA A 124 10.74 -3.77 6.23
N PHE A 125 11.69 -2.88 5.98
CA PHE A 125 13.10 -3.19 6.17
C PHE A 125 13.50 -3.28 7.65
N ASP A 126 13.17 -2.27 8.44
CA ASP A 126 13.74 -2.10 9.78
C ASP A 126 13.01 -2.95 10.84
N ALA A 127 11.68 -3.05 10.75
CA ALA A 127 10.89 -3.78 11.73
C ALA A 127 10.54 -5.22 11.31
N LEU A 128 10.28 -5.43 10.01
CA LEU A 128 9.88 -6.76 9.52
C LEU A 128 11.05 -7.56 8.95
N GLY A 129 12.23 -6.96 8.81
CA GLY A 129 13.41 -7.67 8.34
C GLY A 129 13.38 -8.04 6.86
N ALA A 130 12.58 -7.34 6.03
CA ALA A 130 12.53 -7.59 4.60
C ALA A 130 13.89 -7.42 3.94
N ASP A 131 14.21 -8.24 2.95
CA ASP A 131 15.39 -8.08 2.07
C ASP A 131 15.02 -7.28 0.82
N VAL A 132 13.76 -7.45 0.37
CA VAL A 132 13.22 -6.81 -0.83
C VAL A 132 11.82 -6.29 -0.54
N VAL A 133 11.54 -5.06 -0.95
CA VAL A 133 10.19 -4.49 -0.99
C VAL A 133 9.75 -4.37 -2.45
N ARG A 134 8.54 -4.85 -2.75
CA ARG A 134 8.02 -5.00 -4.10
C ARG A 134 6.69 -4.29 -4.26
N ALA A 135 6.54 -3.54 -5.36
CA ALA A 135 5.28 -2.92 -5.77
C ALA A 135 4.90 -3.34 -7.18
N TYR A 136 3.59 -3.44 -7.43
CA TYR A 136 3.02 -3.67 -8.75
C TYR A 136 2.15 -2.50 -9.16
N ALA A 137 2.19 -2.14 -10.42
CA ALA A 137 1.30 -1.14 -11.01
C ALA A 137 0.89 -1.56 -12.42
N SER A 138 -0.25 -1.05 -12.91
CA SER A 138 -0.51 -1.07 -14.35
C SER A 138 0.54 -0.22 -15.07
N GLU A 139 1.01 -0.65 -16.23
CA GLU A 139 1.94 0.13 -17.08
C GLU A 139 1.38 1.52 -17.43
N GLU A 140 0.06 1.65 -17.52
CA GLU A 140 -0.63 2.90 -17.77
C GLU A 140 -0.75 3.82 -16.54
N ASN A 141 -0.49 3.29 -15.34
CA ASN A 141 -0.61 4.07 -14.09
C ASN A 141 0.68 4.84 -13.79
N GLU A 142 1.00 5.80 -14.66
CA GLU A 142 2.20 6.63 -14.51
C GLU A 142 2.31 7.33 -13.14
N PRO A 143 1.22 7.86 -12.52
CA PRO A 143 1.34 8.43 -11.19
C PRO A 143 1.87 7.45 -10.14
N SER A 144 1.40 6.20 -10.17
CA SER A 144 1.86 5.14 -9.26
C SER A 144 3.33 4.78 -9.53
N ILE A 145 3.70 4.65 -10.80
CA ILE A 145 5.09 4.37 -11.21
C ILE A 145 6.02 5.46 -10.67
N ARG A 146 5.66 6.74 -10.86
CA ARG A 146 6.46 7.86 -10.35
C ARG A 146 6.63 7.85 -8.82
N VAL A 147 5.62 7.40 -8.09
CA VAL A 147 5.72 7.26 -6.63
C VAL A 147 6.73 6.17 -6.25
N ALA A 148 6.67 5.00 -6.89
CA ALA A 148 7.62 3.91 -6.67
C ALA A 148 9.08 4.36 -6.98
N GLU A 149 9.30 5.03 -8.11
CA GLU A 149 10.61 5.56 -8.50
C GLU A 149 11.16 6.61 -7.51
N LYS A 150 10.31 7.51 -7.01
CA LYS A 150 10.70 8.52 -6.00
C LYS A 150 11.09 7.92 -4.66
N VAL A 151 10.62 6.74 -4.34
CA VAL A 151 11.02 5.99 -3.14
C VAL A 151 12.33 5.23 -3.36
N GLY A 152 12.80 5.15 -4.61
CA GLY A 152 14.05 4.47 -4.98
C GLY A 152 13.84 3.08 -5.56
N MET A 153 12.60 2.66 -5.77
CA MET A 153 12.32 1.38 -6.42
C MET A 153 12.72 1.43 -7.89
N ARG A 154 13.16 0.30 -8.42
CA ARG A 154 13.57 0.14 -9.82
C ARG A 154 12.69 -0.86 -10.54
N LEU A 155 12.42 -0.61 -11.82
CA LEU A 155 11.72 -1.55 -12.68
C LEU A 155 12.53 -2.84 -12.82
N VAL A 156 11.91 -3.95 -12.48
CA VAL A 156 12.53 -5.30 -12.58
C VAL A 156 11.93 -6.08 -13.71
N GLU A 157 10.62 -5.98 -13.91
CA GLU A 157 9.92 -6.81 -14.87
C GLU A 157 8.66 -6.14 -15.39
N ARG A 158 8.33 -6.41 -16.66
CA ARG A 158 6.98 -6.22 -17.21
C ARG A 158 6.25 -7.54 -17.14
N VAL A 159 5.05 -7.52 -16.59
CA VAL A 159 4.20 -8.70 -16.38
C VAL A 159 2.99 -8.60 -17.28
N GLU A 160 2.79 -9.61 -18.12
CA GLU A 160 1.58 -9.73 -18.92
C GLU A 160 0.54 -10.51 -18.10
N HIS A 161 -0.62 -9.91 -17.91
CA HIS A 161 -1.76 -10.57 -17.31
C HIS A 161 -2.84 -10.79 -18.37
N ARG A 162 -3.29 -12.05 -18.47
CA ARG A 162 -4.41 -12.43 -19.32
C ARG A 162 -5.59 -12.78 -18.43
N TYR A 163 -6.69 -12.07 -18.64
CA TYR A 163 -7.94 -12.36 -17.99
C TYR A 163 -9.02 -12.45 -19.07
N ASP A 164 -9.59 -13.63 -19.28
CA ASP A 164 -10.44 -13.95 -20.41
C ASP A 164 -9.79 -13.58 -21.76
N ASP A 165 -10.41 -12.71 -22.55
CA ASP A 165 -9.89 -12.25 -23.83
C ASP A 165 -9.13 -10.91 -23.75
N GLU A 166 -8.96 -10.36 -22.53
CA GLU A 166 -8.25 -9.10 -22.30
C GLU A 166 -6.81 -9.34 -21.84
N VAL A 167 -5.88 -8.63 -22.46
CA VAL A 167 -4.47 -8.60 -22.05
C VAL A 167 -4.18 -7.24 -21.47
N TRP A 168 -3.65 -7.21 -20.25
CA TRP A 168 -3.15 -5.98 -19.68
C TRP A 168 -1.74 -6.17 -19.14
N TYR A 169 -0.97 -5.10 -19.19
CA TYR A 169 0.42 -5.12 -18.81
C TYR A 169 0.61 -4.42 -17.47
N GLY A 170 1.28 -5.13 -16.58
CA GLY A 170 1.75 -4.61 -15.31
C GLY A 170 3.25 -4.43 -15.31
N VAL A 171 3.73 -3.65 -14.36
CA VAL A 171 5.14 -3.46 -14.07
C VAL A 171 5.40 -3.83 -12.62
N ARG A 172 6.53 -4.50 -12.39
CA ARG A 172 7.03 -4.85 -11.07
C ARG A 172 8.24 -3.98 -10.74
N TYR A 173 8.13 -3.26 -9.65
CA TYR A 173 9.18 -2.42 -9.08
C TYR A 173 9.69 -3.04 -7.79
N GLU A 174 10.98 -2.98 -7.55
CA GLU A 174 11.61 -3.48 -6.32
C GLU A 174 12.63 -2.49 -5.77
N LEU A 175 12.76 -2.49 -4.46
CA LEU A 175 13.87 -1.89 -3.74
C LEU A 175 14.49 -2.97 -2.85
N ARG A 176 15.80 -3.17 -2.98
CA ARG A 176 16.56 -4.05 -2.11
C ARG A 176 17.05 -3.28 -0.90
N ARG A 177 17.19 -3.94 0.23
CA ARG A 177 17.71 -3.34 1.46
C ARG A 177 19.07 -2.64 1.23
N GLU A 178 19.96 -3.27 0.48
CA GLU A 178 21.30 -2.78 0.16
C GLU A 178 21.32 -1.56 -0.77
N ASP A 179 20.24 -1.35 -1.53
CA ASP A 179 20.07 -0.23 -2.47
C ASP A 179 19.21 0.90 -1.87
N ARG A 180 18.84 0.80 -0.59
CA ARG A 180 18.03 1.82 0.10
C ARG A 180 18.76 3.16 0.05
N PRO A 181 18.11 4.24 -0.43
CA PRO A 181 18.71 5.56 -0.41
C PRO A 181 19.07 5.98 1.04
N ASP A 182 20.24 6.58 1.22
CA ASP A 182 20.58 7.24 2.48
C ASP A 182 19.59 8.40 2.74
N GLU A 183 19.23 8.60 4.01
CA GLU A 183 18.31 9.68 4.43
C GLU A 183 18.89 11.08 4.14
#